data_29d84288355e02d6989ccdd22dc6e4a2
#
_entry.id   29d84288355e02d6989ccdd22dc6e4a2
#
_cell.length_a   1.000
_cell.length_b   1.000
_cell.length_c   1.000
_cell.angle_alpha   90.00
_cell.angle_beta   90.00
_cell.angle_gamma   90.00
#
_symmetry.space_group_name_H-M   'P 1'
#
loop_
_entity.id
_entity.type
_entity.pdbx_description
1 polymer ?
#
loop_
_entity_poly.entity_id
_entity_poly.type
_entity_poly.pdbx_seq_one_letter_code
_entity_poly.pdbx_strand_id
1 'polypeptide(L)'
;MAKNKDKDNTRGAEGFNYYYQQVYGERWQALKEALLKEANPVPYNLDTELRTYYLDTASILAAYSLPLSGAEDILDLCAAPGGKTLVISSLMDDEANLTSNERSFERKQRLSKVIEEHIPLQIRERIKVTCSDGALWCKTKSECFDRILLDAPCSSERHVLNDEKYLSQWSPARIKTLAMEQWALLSSAYRMLRKGGIMLYSTCALAPKENDEVIERLFKKFDDASNLFIDSEEYSQLKNDFSKLKSFSPDLILPQFEKTEFGYQILPDVQNGAGPIYFSIIKKASE
;
A
#
# COMPACT_ATOMS: atom_id res chain seq x y z
N MET A 1 42.02 8.37 12.88
CA MET A 1 41.60 8.80 11.52
C MET A 1 40.67 7.82 10.78
N ALA A 2 40.04 6.84 11.46
CA ALA A 2 39.14 5.86 10.83
C ALA A 2 37.63 6.23 10.86
N LYS A 3 37.24 7.28 11.57
CA LYS A 3 35.83 7.66 11.76
C LYS A 3 35.17 8.45 10.60
N ASN A 4 35.94 8.90 9.61
CA ASN A 4 35.35 9.70 8.50
C ASN A 4 35.03 8.90 7.23
N LYS A 5 35.57 7.69 7.04
CA LYS A 5 35.26 6.87 5.85
C LYS A 5 33.91 6.21 5.90
N ASP A 6 33.37 5.85 7.08
CA ASP A 6 32.06 5.23 7.21
C ASP A 6 30.89 6.20 7.03
N LYS A 7 31.12 7.51 7.18
CA LYS A 7 30.06 8.53 6.96
C LYS A 7 29.80 8.86 5.48
N ASP A 8 30.82 8.77 4.63
CA ASP A 8 30.68 9.06 3.19
C ASP A 8 29.99 7.94 2.42
N ASN A 9 30.10 6.68 2.85
CA ASN A 9 29.47 5.52 2.20
C ASN A 9 28.00 5.33 2.52
N THR A 10 27.35 6.23 3.24
CA THR A 10 25.93 6.09 3.66
C THR A 10 24.96 6.87 2.79
N ARG A 11 25.39 7.53 1.72
CA ARG A 11 24.55 8.38 0.86
C ARG A 11 24.72 8.05 -0.63
N GLY A 12 23.77 8.49 -1.43
CA GLY A 12 23.78 8.32 -2.87
C GLY A 12 23.68 6.86 -3.30
N ALA A 13 24.12 6.56 -4.51
CA ALA A 13 24.04 5.24 -5.13
C ALA A 13 24.80 4.17 -4.33
N GLU A 14 26.00 4.50 -3.82
CA GLU A 14 26.81 3.57 -3.03
C GLU A 14 26.12 3.24 -1.69
N GLY A 15 25.64 4.27 -0.97
CA GLY A 15 24.92 4.08 0.27
C GLY A 15 23.62 3.31 0.09
N PHE A 16 22.88 3.57 -0.99
CA PHE A 16 21.70 2.82 -1.38
C PHE A 16 22.00 1.34 -1.58
N ASN A 17 22.99 1.01 -2.41
CA ASN A 17 23.38 -0.37 -2.66
C ASN A 17 23.87 -1.07 -1.39
N TYR A 18 24.69 -0.40 -0.58
CA TYR A 18 25.18 -0.95 0.68
C TYR A 18 24.03 -1.28 1.63
N TYR A 19 23.08 -0.36 1.81
CA TYR A 19 21.93 -0.55 2.71
C TYR A 19 21.08 -1.75 2.30
N TYR A 20 20.69 -1.84 1.03
CA TYR A 20 19.83 -2.94 0.57
C TYR A 20 20.59 -4.26 0.42
N GLN A 21 21.89 -4.24 0.22
CA GLN A 21 22.75 -5.43 0.33
C GLN A 21 22.74 -6.00 1.76
N GLN A 22 22.72 -5.14 2.80
CA GLN A 22 22.58 -5.62 4.18
C GLN A 22 21.18 -6.19 4.47
N VAL A 23 20.14 -5.67 3.85
CA VAL A 23 18.77 -6.15 4.03
C VAL A 23 18.50 -7.46 3.29
N TYR A 24 18.93 -7.56 2.04
CA TYR A 24 18.55 -8.67 1.14
C TYR A 24 19.69 -9.66 0.85
N GLY A 25 20.92 -9.39 1.33
CA GLY A 25 22.06 -10.27 1.13
C GLY A 25 22.33 -10.53 -0.35
N GLU A 26 22.57 -11.79 -0.69
CA GLU A 26 22.85 -12.24 -2.07
C GLU A 26 21.71 -11.96 -3.05
N ARG A 27 20.47 -11.85 -2.57
CA ARG A 27 19.30 -11.56 -3.40
C ARG A 27 19.28 -10.14 -3.95
N TRP A 28 20.01 -9.20 -3.32
CA TRP A 28 19.93 -7.78 -3.67
C TRP A 28 20.21 -7.50 -5.13
N GLN A 29 21.19 -8.17 -5.72
CA GLN A 29 21.56 -7.93 -7.12
C GLN A 29 20.40 -8.26 -8.08
N ALA A 30 19.77 -9.43 -7.91
CA ALA A 30 18.63 -9.86 -8.73
C ALA A 30 17.42 -8.94 -8.53
N LEU A 31 17.14 -8.56 -7.27
CA LEU A 31 16.06 -7.64 -6.94
C LEU A 31 16.28 -6.26 -7.56
N LYS A 32 17.48 -5.73 -7.49
CA LYS A 32 17.85 -4.44 -8.10
C LYS A 32 17.67 -4.46 -9.62
N GLU A 33 18.09 -5.52 -10.28
CA GLU A 33 17.90 -5.67 -11.74
C GLU A 33 16.42 -5.73 -12.11
N ALA A 34 15.59 -6.39 -11.30
CA ALA A 34 14.16 -6.43 -11.50
C ALA A 34 13.47 -5.07 -11.25
N LEU A 35 13.96 -4.28 -10.30
CA LEU A 35 13.46 -2.91 -10.05
C LEU A 35 13.78 -1.93 -11.19
N LEU A 36 14.87 -2.16 -11.91
CA LEU A 36 15.26 -1.33 -13.06
C LEU A 36 14.48 -1.67 -14.34
N LYS A 37 13.85 -2.84 -14.41
CA LYS A 37 12.98 -3.21 -15.53
C LYS A 37 11.69 -2.41 -15.50
N GLU A 38 11.11 -2.17 -16.66
CA GLU A 38 9.79 -1.57 -16.78
C GLU A 38 8.76 -2.40 -16.02
N ALA A 39 7.84 -1.70 -15.32
CA ALA A 39 6.70 -2.36 -14.71
C ALA A 39 5.78 -2.90 -15.82
N ASN A 40 5.11 -4.00 -15.56
CA ASN A 40 4.15 -4.60 -16.48
C ASN A 40 2.73 -4.50 -15.89
N PRO A 41 2.11 -3.30 -15.93
CA PRO A 41 0.77 -3.11 -15.40
C PRO A 41 -0.27 -3.78 -16.30
N VAL A 42 -1.33 -4.31 -15.69
CA VAL A 42 -2.45 -4.92 -16.37
C VAL A 42 -3.61 -3.94 -16.53
N PRO A 43 -4.43 -4.06 -17.59
CA PRO A 43 -5.64 -3.26 -17.72
C PRO A 43 -6.63 -3.60 -16.60
N TYR A 44 -7.31 -2.60 -16.07
CA TYR A 44 -8.35 -2.74 -15.05
C TYR A 44 -9.55 -1.86 -15.41
N ASN A 45 -10.69 -2.47 -15.66
CA ASN A 45 -11.90 -1.79 -16.13
C ASN A 45 -13.10 -2.17 -15.26
N LEU A 46 -13.79 -1.18 -14.71
CA LEU A 46 -15.07 -1.36 -14.02
C LEU A 46 -16.26 -1.38 -15.00
N ASP A 47 -16.07 -0.73 -16.15
CA ASP A 47 -17.07 -0.63 -17.19
C ASP A 47 -16.37 -0.50 -18.55
N THR A 48 -16.87 -1.20 -19.57
CA THR A 48 -16.31 -1.19 -20.93
C THR A 48 -16.48 0.15 -21.66
N GLU A 49 -17.43 0.97 -21.23
CA GLU A 49 -17.68 2.32 -21.77
C GLU A 49 -16.71 3.36 -21.21
N LEU A 50 -16.02 3.04 -20.09
CA LEU A 50 -15.06 3.93 -19.44
C LEU A 50 -13.64 3.67 -19.94
N ARG A 51 -12.76 4.62 -19.64
CA ARG A 51 -11.34 4.50 -19.97
C ARG A 51 -10.68 3.39 -19.16
N THR A 52 -9.79 2.64 -19.81
CA THR A 52 -8.96 1.64 -19.14
C THR A 52 -7.98 2.31 -18.19
N TYR A 53 -7.91 1.84 -16.95
CA TYR A 53 -6.83 2.15 -16.03
C TYR A 53 -5.81 1.02 -16.01
N TYR A 54 -4.53 1.32 -15.81
CA TYR A 54 -3.48 0.30 -15.76
C TYR A 54 -2.89 0.22 -14.37
N LEU A 55 -2.92 -0.98 -13.78
CA LEU A 55 -2.50 -1.25 -12.40
C LEU A 55 -1.41 -2.31 -12.33
N ASP A 56 -0.46 -2.12 -11.42
CA ASP A 56 0.45 -3.18 -10.99
C ASP A 56 -0.32 -4.28 -10.26
N THR A 57 -0.07 -5.54 -10.60
CA THR A 57 -0.80 -6.69 -10.04
C THR A 57 -0.59 -6.86 -8.53
N ALA A 58 0.57 -6.45 -8.01
CA ALA A 58 0.83 -6.44 -6.57
C ALA A 58 -0.03 -5.39 -5.85
N SER A 59 -0.25 -4.22 -6.48
CA SER A 59 -1.15 -3.19 -5.95
C SER A 59 -2.61 -3.66 -5.93
N ILE A 60 -3.04 -4.41 -6.96
CA ILE A 60 -4.38 -5.03 -6.99
C ILE A 60 -4.51 -6.02 -5.85
N LEU A 61 -3.54 -6.94 -5.68
CA LEU A 61 -3.59 -7.93 -4.61
C LEU A 61 -3.63 -7.30 -3.22
N ALA A 62 -2.79 -6.29 -2.98
CA ALA A 62 -2.79 -5.59 -1.69
C ALA A 62 -4.17 -4.99 -1.37
N ALA A 63 -4.78 -4.25 -2.31
CA ALA A 63 -6.12 -3.68 -2.09
C ALA A 63 -7.21 -4.77 -1.95
N TYR A 64 -7.13 -5.84 -2.75
CA TYR A 64 -8.03 -6.99 -2.69
C TYR A 64 -7.96 -7.74 -1.35
N SER A 65 -6.79 -7.75 -0.70
CA SER A 65 -6.60 -8.43 0.59
C SER A 65 -7.28 -7.73 1.77
N LEU A 66 -7.87 -6.55 1.57
CA LEU A 66 -8.75 -5.93 2.56
C LEU A 66 -10.16 -6.52 2.41
N PRO A 67 -10.67 -7.31 3.39
CA PRO A 67 -12.01 -7.90 3.31
C PRO A 67 -13.07 -6.82 3.44
N LEU A 68 -13.85 -6.58 2.37
CA LEU A 68 -14.84 -5.49 2.28
C LEU A 68 -16.28 -5.91 2.58
N SER A 69 -16.58 -7.21 2.54
CA SER A 69 -17.94 -7.70 2.79
C SER A 69 -18.50 -7.22 4.13
N GLY A 70 -19.73 -6.72 4.13
CA GLY A 70 -20.43 -6.19 5.30
C GLY A 70 -19.87 -4.87 5.84
N ALA A 71 -19.02 -4.19 5.10
CA ALA A 71 -18.53 -2.86 5.48
C ALA A 71 -19.51 -1.78 5.00
N GLU A 72 -19.84 -0.82 5.87
CA GLU A 72 -20.66 0.34 5.55
C GLU A 72 -19.80 1.58 5.25
N ASP A 73 -18.79 1.83 6.08
CA ASP A 73 -17.90 2.99 5.97
C ASP A 73 -16.46 2.56 5.71
N ILE A 74 -15.98 2.84 4.51
CA ILE A 74 -14.63 2.48 4.05
C ILE A 74 -13.80 3.76 3.90
N LEU A 75 -12.52 3.70 4.30
CA LEU A 75 -11.55 4.78 4.12
C LEU A 75 -10.36 4.32 3.29
N ASP A 76 -10.03 5.04 2.24
CA ASP A 76 -8.74 5.03 1.55
C ASP A 76 -7.99 6.31 1.95
N LEU A 77 -7.03 6.20 2.89
CA LEU A 77 -6.50 7.36 3.62
C LEU A 77 -5.45 8.15 2.84
N CYS A 78 -4.70 7.50 1.93
CA CYS A 78 -3.67 8.11 1.08
C CYS A 78 -3.92 7.73 -0.38
N ALA A 79 -5.10 8.07 -0.89
CA ALA A 79 -5.73 7.44 -2.04
C ALA A 79 -5.08 7.75 -3.41
N ALA A 80 -4.40 8.89 -3.55
CA ALA A 80 -3.88 9.29 -4.86
C ALA A 80 -2.70 8.41 -5.34
N PRO A 81 -2.67 8.05 -6.62
CA PRO A 81 -3.47 8.61 -7.72
C PRO A 81 -4.88 8.00 -7.92
N GLY A 82 -5.29 6.94 -7.20
CA GLY A 82 -6.64 6.37 -7.31
C GLY A 82 -6.70 4.90 -7.71
N GLY A 83 -5.57 4.25 -7.98
CA GLY A 83 -5.55 2.86 -8.43
C GLY A 83 -6.15 1.88 -7.42
N LYS A 84 -5.78 1.97 -6.15
CA LYS A 84 -6.36 1.13 -5.09
C LYS A 84 -7.80 1.52 -4.78
N THR A 85 -8.16 2.82 -4.93
CA THR A 85 -9.56 3.29 -4.88
C THR A 85 -10.42 2.57 -5.91
N LEU A 86 -9.93 2.36 -7.15
CA LEU A 86 -10.65 1.60 -8.17
C LEU A 86 -10.91 0.16 -7.72
N VAL A 87 -9.90 -0.51 -7.17
CA VAL A 87 -10.04 -1.89 -6.69
C VAL A 87 -11.07 -1.98 -5.56
N ILE A 88 -10.99 -1.08 -4.57
CA ILE A 88 -12.00 -1.01 -3.49
C ILE A 88 -13.39 -0.80 -4.08
N SER A 89 -13.54 0.15 -5.01
CA SER A 89 -14.81 0.50 -5.63
C SER A 89 -15.45 -0.66 -6.39
N SER A 90 -14.64 -1.58 -6.96
CA SER A 90 -15.13 -2.76 -7.66
C SER A 90 -15.57 -3.91 -6.74
N LEU A 91 -15.26 -3.81 -5.44
CA LEU A 91 -15.42 -4.89 -4.47
C LEU A 91 -16.32 -4.53 -3.29
N MET A 92 -16.55 -3.24 -3.05
CA MET A 92 -17.40 -2.79 -1.94
C MET A 92 -18.88 -3.11 -2.21
N ASP A 93 -19.61 -3.43 -1.16
CA ASP A 93 -21.05 -3.71 -1.22
C ASP A 93 -21.83 -2.49 -1.71
N ASP A 94 -23.04 -2.71 -2.28
CA ASP A 94 -23.85 -1.65 -2.90
C ASP A 94 -24.29 -0.54 -1.94
N GLU A 95 -24.38 -0.83 -0.66
CA GLU A 95 -24.73 0.16 0.38
C GLU A 95 -23.51 0.83 1.03
N ALA A 96 -22.30 0.37 0.71
CA ALA A 96 -21.08 0.89 1.30
C ALA A 96 -20.69 2.28 0.77
N ASN A 97 -20.14 3.11 1.64
CA ASN A 97 -19.60 4.43 1.32
C ASN A 97 -18.07 4.43 1.42
N LEU A 98 -17.41 5.01 0.43
CA LEU A 98 -15.96 5.14 0.39
C LEU A 98 -15.54 6.60 0.58
N THR A 99 -14.73 6.87 1.60
CA THR A 99 -14.02 8.14 1.71
C THR A 99 -12.60 7.98 1.19
N SER A 100 -12.24 8.70 0.12
CA SER A 100 -10.89 8.70 -0.45
C SER A 100 -10.20 10.02 -0.13
N ASN A 101 -9.14 9.96 0.69
CA ASN A 101 -8.41 11.15 1.14
C ASN A 101 -7.02 11.26 0.53
N GLU A 102 -6.60 12.48 0.26
CA GLU A 102 -5.22 12.78 -0.13
C GLU A 102 -4.80 14.13 0.48
N ARG A 103 -3.57 14.19 1.03
CA ARG A 103 -3.06 15.41 1.67
C ARG A 103 -2.72 16.52 0.66
N SER A 104 -2.16 16.14 -0.48
CA SER A 104 -1.75 17.08 -1.54
C SER A 104 -2.92 17.46 -2.42
N PHE A 105 -3.17 18.76 -2.56
CA PHE A 105 -4.24 19.26 -3.43
C PHE A 105 -4.04 18.86 -4.91
N GLU A 106 -2.80 18.91 -5.40
CA GLU A 106 -2.48 18.51 -6.78
C GLU A 106 -2.74 17.01 -7.00
N ARG A 107 -2.32 16.17 -6.06
CA ARG A 107 -2.56 14.72 -6.13
C ARG A 107 -4.06 14.40 -5.97
N LYS A 108 -4.79 15.15 -5.12
CA LYS A 108 -6.24 15.04 -4.98
C LYS A 108 -6.97 15.35 -6.30
N GLN A 109 -6.50 16.31 -7.09
CA GLN A 109 -7.07 16.57 -8.41
C GLN A 109 -6.89 15.38 -9.35
N ARG A 110 -5.71 14.73 -9.32
CA ARG A 110 -5.46 13.48 -10.08
C ARG A 110 -6.39 12.36 -9.63
N LEU A 111 -6.54 12.16 -8.32
CA LEU A 111 -7.48 11.19 -7.75
C LEU A 111 -8.91 11.45 -8.23
N SER A 112 -9.38 12.70 -8.16
CA SER A 112 -10.73 13.06 -8.61
C SER A 112 -10.94 12.75 -10.10
N LYS A 113 -9.92 13.03 -10.92
CA LYS A 113 -9.96 12.73 -12.36
C LYS A 113 -10.00 11.22 -12.62
N VAL A 114 -9.21 10.43 -11.89
CA VAL A 114 -9.22 8.96 -11.99
C VAL A 114 -10.60 8.41 -11.62
N ILE A 115 -11.20 8.89 -10.54
CA ILE A 115 -12.55 8.48 -10.13
C ILE A 115 -13.58 8.84 -11.22
N GLU A 116 -13.48 10.02 -11.80
CA GLU A 116 -14.40 10.49 -12.84
C GLU A 116 -14.28 9.70 -14.14
N GLU A 117 -13.05 9.37 -14.57
CA GLU A 117 -12.79 8.75 -15.87
C GLU A 117 -12.90 7.21 -15.86
N HIS A 118 -12.82 6.55 -14.67
CA HIS A 118 -12.67 5.10 -14.58
C HIS A 118 -13.68 4.41 -13.67
N ILE A 119 -14.55 5.13 -12.94
CA ILE A 119 -15.55 4.53 -12.05
C ILE A 119 -16.95 4.88 -12.55
N PRO A 120 -17.86 3.89 -12.69
CA PRO A 120 -19.25 4.12 -13.08
C PRO A 120 -19.96 5.10 -12.14
N LEU A 121 -20.90 5.90 -12.68
CA LEU A 121 -21.60 6.95 -11.95
C LEU A 121 -22.26 6.43 -10.66
N GLN A 122 -22.95 5.29 -10.74
CA GLN A 122 -23.65 4.69 -9.60
C GLN A 122 -22.74 4.36 -8.41
N ILE A 123 -21.49 3.95 -8.70
CA ILE A 123 -20.47 3.69 -7.67
C ILE A 123 -19.88 5.02 -7.20
N ARG A 124 -19.62 5.93 -8.14
CA ARG A 124 -18.99 7.23 -7.89
C ARG A 124 -19.78 8.13 -6.94
N GLU A 125 -21.12 8.05 -6.96
CA GLU A 125 -22.00 8.80 -6.06
C GLU A 125 -21.81 8.43 -4.58
N ARG A 126 -21.25 7.25 -4.30
CA ARG A 126 -20.91 6.77 -2.95
C ARG A 126 -19.44 7.04 -2.56
N ILE A 127 -18.69 7.76 -3.40
CA ILE A 127 -17.29 8.07 -3.15
C ILE A 127 -17.15 9.54 -2.78
N LYS A 128 -16.70 9.80 -1.56
CA LYS A 128 -16.38 11.14 -1.07
C LYS A 128 -14.88 11.39 -1.16
N VAL A 129 -14.46 12.35 -1.99
CA VAL A 129 -13.05 12.75 -2.08
C VAL A 129 -12.76 13.91 -1.13
N THR A 130 -11.74 13.77 -0.29
CA THR A 130 -11.31 14.78 0.68
C THR A 130 -9.85 15.20 0.45
N CYS A 131 -9.47 16.38 0.97
CA CYS A 131 -8.10 16.87 0.89
C CYS A 131 -7.66 17.37 2.26
N SER A 132 -6.95 16.52 3.01
CA SER A 132 -6.50 16.89 4.35
C SER A 132 -5.39 15.97 4.87
N ASP A 133 -4.71 16.38 5.93
CA ASP A 133 -3.69 15.57 6.58
C ASP A 133 -4.33 14.45 7.41
N GLY A 134 -4.27 13.21 6.90
CA GLY A 134 -4.82 12.02 7.54
C GLY A 134 -4.22 11.71 8.91
N ALA A 135 -2.99 12.13 9.18
CA ALA A 135 -2.35 11.95 10.48
C ALA A 135 -3.04 12.74 11.61
N LEU A 136 -3.82 13.76 11.26
CA LEU A 136 -4.52 14.63 12.22
C LEU A 136 -6.00 14.23 12.42
N TRP A 137 -6.56 13.35 11.61
CA TRP A 137 -7.99 13.02 11.64
C TRP A 137 -8.43 12.40 12.97
N CYS A 138 -7.57 11.60 13.63
CA CYS A 138 -7.88 11.02 14.93
C CYS A 138 -8.11 12.04 16.05
N LYS A 139 -7.83 13.32 15.82
CA LYS A 139 -8.14 14.39 16.78
C LYS A 139 -9.62 14.75 16.80
N THR A 140 -10.33 14.50 15.72
CA THR A 140 -11.74 14.88 15.53
C THR A 140 -12.64 13.70 15.14
N LYS A 141 -12.04 12.56 14.81
CA LYS A 141 -12.73 11.33 14.38
C LYS A 141 -12.23 10.16 15.20
N SER A 142 -13.14 9.34 15.69
CA SER A 142 -12.83 8.10 16.41
C SER A 142 -13.84 7.04 16.02
N GLU A 143 -13.38 5.81 15.78
CA GLU A 143 -14.22 4.63 15.54
C GLU A 143 -15.36 4.86 14.52
N CYS A 144 -15.02 5.41 13.36
CA CYS A 144 -15.98 5.81 12.35
C CYS A 144 -15.86 5.05 11.01
N PHE A 145 -14.91 4.13 10.88
CA PHE A 145 -14.74 3.32 9.69
C PHE A 145 -14.65 1.83 10.03
N ASP A 146 -15.32 1.00 9.22
CA ASP A 146 -15.29 -0.46 9.34
C ASP A 146 -14.04 -1.04 8.69
N ARG A 147 -13.61 -0.42 7.57
CA ARG A 147 -12.45 -0.81 6.79
C ARG A 147 -11.60 0.40 6.47
N ILE A 148 -10.30 0.23 6.60
CA ILE A 148 -9.34 1.28 6.24
C ILE A 148 -8.25 0.68 5.36
N LEU A 149 -8.03 1.26 4.20
CA LEU A 149 -6.80 1.09 3.42
C LEU A 149 -5.87 2.27 3.74
N LEU A 150 -4.66 1.98 4.16
CA LEU A 150 -3.57 2.93 4.30
C LEU A 150 -2.41 2.52 3.39
N ASP A 151 -2.44 2.97 2.14
CA ASP A 151 -1.30 2.88 1.23
C ASP A 151 -0.36 4.05 1.51
N ALA A 152 0.56 3.86 2.43
CA ALA A 152 1.30 4.95 3.04
C ALA A 152 2.39 5.52 2.11
N PRO A 153 2.63 6.85 2.12
CA PRO A 153 3.79 7.43 1.46
C PRO A 153 5.07 6.75 1.93
N CYS A 154 5.96 6.41 1.00
CA CYS A 154 7.14 5.60 1.30
C CYS A 154 8.37 6.03 0.48
N SER A 155 9.50 5.36 0.70
CA SER A 155 10.78 5.64 0.02
C SER A 155 10.76 5.37 -1.48
N SER A 156 9.91 4.44 -1.94
CA SER A 156 9.69 4.13 -3.37
C SER A 156 10.97 3.78 -4.13
N GLU A 157 11.66 2.71 -3.73
CA GLU A 157 13.00 2.33 -4.22
C GLU A 157 13.05 2.13 -5.74
N ARG A 158 12.00 1.59 -6.34
CA ARG A 158 11.90 1.49 -7.81
C ARG A 158 12.02 2.87 -8.46
N HIS A 159 11.32 3.87 -7.94
CA HIS A 159 11.39 5.23 -8.45
C HIS A 159 12.76 5.86 -8.21
N VAL A 160 13.31 5.69 -7.00
CA VAL A 160 14.64 6.21 -6.65
C VAL A 160 15.73 5.64 -7.55
N LEU A 161 15.71 4.34 -7.86
CA LEU A 161 16.69 3.69 -8.74
C LEU A 161 16.60 4.18 -10.19
N ASN A 162 15.41 4.52 -10.66
CA ASN A 162 15.17 4.97 -12.04
C ASN A 162 15.29 6.48 -12.23
N ASP A 163 15.64 7.23 -11.18
CA ASP A 163 15.87 8.68 -11.24
C ASP A 163 17.21 9.05 -10.59
N GLU A 164 18.18 9.44 -11.41
CA GLU A 164 19.55 9.76 -10.97
C GLU A 164 19.57 10.86 -9.89
N LYS A 165 18.67 11.84 -9.99
CA LYS A 165 18.57 12.94 -9.01
C LYS A 165 18.15 12.40 -7.65
N TYR A 166 17.13 11.54 -7.58
CA TYR A 166 16.70 10.94 -6.32
C TYR A 166 17.73 9.97 -5.76
N LEU A 167 18.36 9.16 -6.63
CA LEU A 167 19.40 8.23 -6.22
C LEU A 167 20.61 8.94 -5.65
N SER A 168 21.08 10.04 -6.26
CA SER A 168 22.21 10.82 -5.76
C SER A 168 21.95 11.47 -4.39
N GLN A 169 20.69 11.76 -4.08
CA GLN A 169 20.27 12.38 -2.81
C GLN A 169 19.85 11.35 -1.76
N TRP A 170 19.83 10.07 -2.08
CA TRP A 170 19.37 9.05 -1.16
C TRP A 170 20.19 9.01 0.14
N SER A 171 19.51 8.75 1.25
CA SER A 171 20.15 8.55 2.55
C SER A 171 19.28 7.73 3.50
N PRO A 172 19.83 6.99 4.46
CA PRO A 172 19.06 6.26 5.47
C PRO A 172 18.20 7.16 6.36
N ALA A 173 18.52 8.44 6.45
CA ALA A 173 17.73 9.43 7.20
C ALA A 173 16.34 9.62 6.59
N ARG A 174 16.21 9.53 5.25
CA ARG A 174 14.92 9.59 4.56
C ARG A 174 14.00 8.46 4.98
N ILE A 175 14.52 7.22 5.07
CA ILE A 175 13.77 6.05 5.54
C ILE A 175 13.22 6.28 6.96
N LYS A 176 14.05 6.81 7.87
CA LYS A 176 13.62 7.14 9.24
C LYS A 176 12.52 8.19 9.28
N THR A 177 12.63 9.23 8.46
CA THR A 177 11.62 10.30 8.38
C THR A 177 10.29 9.74 7.88
N LEU A 178 10.33 8.94 6.81
CA LEU A 178 9.13 8.30 6.24
C LEU A 178 8.48 7.33 7.22
N ALA A 179 9.27 6.50 7.93
CA ALA A 179 8.75 5.61 8.96
C ALA A 179 8.04 6.37 10.11
N MET A 180 8.48 7.60 10.43
CA MET A 180 7.78 8.45 11.40
C MET A 180 6.46 9.01 10.85
N GLU A 181 6.43 9.42 9.58
CA GLU A 181 5.20 9.87 8.92
C GLU A 181 4.20 8.72 8.78
N GLN A 182 4.66 7.54 8.38
CA GLN A 182 3.86 6.31 8.29
C GLN A 182 3.28 5.92 9.65
N TRP A 183 4.08 6.00 10.72
CA TRP A 183 3.59 5.78 12.08
C TRP A 183 2.49 6.76 12.47
N ALA A 184 2.63 8.03 12.15
CA ALA A 184 1.62 9.04 12.46
C ALA A 184 0.30 8.74 11.73
N LEU A 185 0.37 8.37 10.45
CA LEU A 185 -0.79 7.97 9.63
C LEU A 185 -1.42 6.67 10.17
N LEU A 186 -0.61 5.63 10.43
CA LEU A 186 -1.08 4.34 10.93
C LEU A 186 -1.76 4.46 12.30
N SER A 187 -1.14 5.20 13.22
CA SER A 187 -1.72 5.45 14.55
C SER A 187 -3.03 6.26 14.47
N SER A 188 -3.13 7.21 13.53
CA SER A 188 -4.37 7.95 13.27
C SER A 188 -5.45 7.04 12.70
N ALA A 189 -5.12 6.25 11.67
CA ALA A 189 -6.02 5.31 11.02
C ALA A 189 -6.57 4.29 12.03
N TYR A 190 -5.71 3.70 12.85
CA TYR A 190 -6.13 2.73 13.87
C TYR A 190 -7.14 3.28 14.88
N ARG A 191 -6.98 4.55 15.30
CA ARG A 191 -7.93 5.21 16.20
C ARG A 191 -9.28 5.50 15.54
N MET A 192 -9.30 5.67 14.22
CA MET A 192 -10.53 5.86 13.44
C MET A 192 -11.23 4.55 13.11
N LEU A 193 -10.54 3.41 13.22
CA LEU A 193 -11.08 2.09 12.98
C LEU A 193 -12.07 1.72 14.10
N ARG A 194 -13.27 1.28 13.73
CA ARG A 194 -14.28 0.76 14.67
C ARG A 194 -13.76 -0.48 15.38
N LYS A 195 -14.31 -0.79 16.55
CA LYS A 195 -14.14 -2.09 17.19
C LYS A 195 -14.62 -3.20 16.24
N GLY A 196 -13.86 -4.28 16.13
CA GLY A 196 -14.10 -5.36 15.16
C GLY A 196 -13.71 -5.00 13.71
N GLY A 197 -13.30 -3.76 13.45
CA GLY A 197 -12.90 -3.29 12.14
C GLY A 197 -11.55 -3.89 11.69
N ILE A 198 -11.32 -3.81 10.38
CA ILE A 198 -10.09 -4.32 9.76
C ILE A 198 -9.44 -3.21 8.94
N MET A 199 -8.13 -3.07 9.07
CA MET A 199 -7.36 -2.18 8.22
C MET A 199 -6.23 -2.91 7.51
N LEU A 200 -5.90 -2.44 6.33
CA LEU A 200 -4.73 -2.87 5.59
C LEU A 200 -3.74 -1.71 5.50
N TYR A 201 -2.54 -1.95 5.98
CA TYR A 201 -1.38 -1.08 5.77
C TYR A 201 -0.58 -1.59 4.57
N SER A 202 -0.19 -0.72 3.66
CA SER A 202 0.69 -1.07 2.55
C SER A 202 1.70 0.02 2.24
N THR A 203 2.83 -0.38 1.66
CA THR A 203 3.85 0.49 1.09
C THR A 203 4.47 -0.15 -0.15
N CYS A 204 5.08 0.64 -1.01
CA CYS A 204 5.97 0.13 -2.05
C CYS A 204 7.45 0.17 -1.62
N ALA A 205 7.74 0.25 -0.31
CA ALA A 205 9.09 0.28 0.23
C ALA A 205 9.70 -1.11 0.39
N LEU A 206 10.99 -1.20 0.18
CA LEU A 206 11.80 -2.37 0.48
C LEU A 206 12.37 -2.36 1.91
N ALA A 207 12.41 -1.20 2.56
CA ALA A 207 13.03 -1.03 3.86
C ALA A 207 12.18 -1.62 4.99
N PRO A 208 12.68 -2.59 5.80
CA PRO A 208 11.94 -3.15 6.94
C PRO A 208 11.43 -2.10 7.93
N LYS A 209 12.16 -0.98 8.04
CA LYS A 209 11.76 0.16 8.89
C LYS A 209 10.47 0.83 8.49
N GLU A 210 10.08 0.74 7.22
CA GLU A 210 8.82 1.28 6.68
C GLU A 210 7.72 0.24 6.64
N ASN A 211 8.04 -1.01 6.91
CA ASN A 211 7.20 -2.21 6.81
C ASN A 211 6.96 -2.83 8.20
N ASP A 212 7.58 -3.97 8.49
CA ASP A 212 7.35 -4.71 9.75
C ASP A 212 7.65 -3.88 11.01
N GLU A 213 8.70 -3.02 11.01
CA GLU A 213 9.03 -2.21 12.21
C GLU A 213 7.92 -1.17 12.54
N VAL A 214 7.21 -0.65 11.53
CA VAL A 214 6.06 0.25 11.75
C VAL A 214 4.87 -0.51 12.34
N ILE A 215 4.62 -1.73 11.85
CA ILE A 215 3.55 -2.61 12.35
C ILE A 215 3.86 -3.12 13.75
N GLU A 216 5.10 -3.54 14.02
CA GLU A 216 5.54 -3.92 15.36
C GLU A 216 5.27 -2.80 16.38
N ARG A 217 5.55 -1.56 15.99
CA ARG A 217 5.25 -0.40 16.84
C ARG A 217 3.76 -0.24 17.12
N LEU A 218 2.88 -0.58 16.17
CA LEU A 218 1.43 -0.56 16.37
C LEU A 218 1.04 -1.56 17.46
N PHE A 219 1.48 -2.81 17.37
CA PHE A 219 1.14 -3.85 18.33
C PHE A 219 1.74 -3.59 19.73
N LYS A 220 2.90 -2.94 19.81
CA LYS A 220 3.46 -2.47 21.09
C LYS A 220 2.64 -1.32 21.71
N LYS A 221 1.86 -0.59 20.92
CA LYS A 221 1.12 0.60 21.38
C LYS A 221 -0.35 0.31 21.67
N PHE A 222 -0.96 -0.61 20.96
CA PHE A 222 -2.39 -0.91 21.01
C PHE A 222 -2.58 -2.40 21.32
N ASP A 223 -2.94 -2.71 22.55
CA ASP A 223 -3.08 -4.09 23.04
C ASP A 223 -4.30 -4.80 22.42
N ASP A 224 -5.24 -4.04 21.87
CA ASP A 224 -6.44 -4.50 21.15
C ASP A 224 -6.20 -4.73 19.64
N ALA A 225 -4.98 -4.54 19.16
CA ALA A 225 -4.60 -4.80 17.78
C ALA A 225 -4.04 -6.22 17.60
N SER A 226 -4.48 -6.89 16.54
CA SER A 226 -3.94 -8.20 16.15
C SER A 226 -3.65 -8.26 14.65
N ASN A 227 -2.70 -9.11 14.26
CA ASN A 227 -2.42 -9.39 12.86
C ASN A 227 -3.36 -10.48 12.34
N LEU A 228 -3.92 -10.29 11.16
CA LEU A 228 -4.62 -11.33 10.42
C LEU A 228 -3.68 -11.87 9.35
N PHE A 229 -3.21 -13.09 9.54
CA PHE A 229 -2.45 -13.79 8.52
C PHE A 229 -3.39 -14.59 7.62
N ILE A 230 -3.08 -14.59 6.33
CA ILE A 230 -3.72 -15.45 5.33
C ILE A 230 -3.17 -16.86 5.53
N ASP A 231 -3.98 -17.77 6.03
CA ASP A 231 -3.62 -19.19 6.18
C ASP A 231 -3.76 -19.94 4.84
N SER A 232 -3.52 -21.24 4.85
CA SER A 232 -3.57 -22.08 3.64
C SER A 232 -4.98 -22.21 3.04
N GLU A 233 -6.01 -22.20 3.86
CA GLU A 233 -7.41 -22.26 3.42
C GLU A 233 -7.83 -20.89 2.88
N GLU A 234 -7.55 -19.84 3.61
CA GLU A 234 -7.77 -18.45 3.18
C GLU A 234 -6.97 -18.11 1.90
N TYR A 235 -5.74 -18.63 1.75
CA TYR A 235 -4.98 -18.47 0.51
C TYR A 235 -5.65 -19.16 -0.68
N SER A 236 -6.19 -20.36 -0.46
CA SER A 236 -6.92 -21.07 -1.50
C SER A 236 -8.22 -20.34 -1.87
N GLN A 237 -8.91 -19.80 -0.87
CA GLN A 237 -10.10 -18.96 -1.08
C GLN A 237 -9.73 -17.66 -1.79
N LEU A 238 -8.70 -16.96 -1.35
CA LEU A 238 -8.18 -15.76 -1.99
C LEU A 238 -7.87 -16.01 -3.47
N LYS A 239 -7.22 -17.15 -3.79
CA LYS A 239 -6.90 -17.52 -5.17
C LYS A 239 -8.16 -17.76 -6.01
N ASN A 240 -9.15 -18.43 -5.47
CA ASN A 240 -10.42 -18.70 -6.16
C ASN A 240 -11.20 -17.39 -6.37
N ASP A 241 -11.30 -16.56 -5.36
CA ASP A 241 -12.02 -15.30 -5.41
C ASP A 241 -11.31 -14.27 -6.27
N PHE A 242 -9.96 -14.25 -6.25
CA PHE A 242 -9.15 -13.38 -7.10
C PHE A 242 -9.44 -13.62 -8.59
N SER A 243 -9.84 -14.84 -8.95
CA SER A 243 -10.26 -15.14 -10.32
C SER A 243 -11.50 -14.32 -10.75
N LYS A 244 -12.33 -13.87 -9.80
CA LYS A 244 -13.49 -13.00 -10.06
C LYS A 244 -13.08 -11.63 -10.58
N LEU A 245 -11.89 -11.16 -10.19
CA LEU A 245 -11.32 -9.90 -10.71
C LEU A 245 -10.96 -9.97 -12.20
N LYS A 246 -10.94 -11.15 -12.80
CA LYS A 246 -10.74 -11.31 -14.24
C LYS A 246 -11.86 -10.66 -15.08
N SER A 247 -13.02 -10.44 -14.49
CA SER A 247 -14.06 -9.61 -15.14
C SER A 247 -13.63 -8.16 -15.34
N PHE A 248 -12.77 -7.64 -14.46
CA PHE A 248 -12.22 -6.29 -14.53
C PHE A 248 -10.84 -6.25 -15.21
N SER A 249 -10.10 -7.36 -15.16
CA SER A 249 -8.75 -7.49 -15.70
C SER A 249 -8.51 -8.93 -16.19
N PRO A 250 -8.77 -9.23 -17.49
CA PRO A 250 -8.65 -10.59 -18.03
C PRO A 250 -7.24 -11.20 -17.91
N ASP A 251 -6.22 -10.37 -18.03
CA ASP A 251 -4.81 -10.78 -17.98
C ASP A 251 -4.25 -10.87 -16.56
N LEU A 252 -5.11 -10.70 -15.56
CA LEU A 252 -4.71 -10.72 -14.16
C LEU A 252 -4.23 -12.08 -13.71
N ILE A 253 -3.01 -12.14 -13.21
CA ILE A 253 -2.40 -13.29 -12.57
C ILE A 253 -2.14 -12.96 -11.11
N LEU A 254 -2.59 -13.83 -10.19
CA LEU A 254 -2.33 -13.65 -8.76
C LEU A 254 -0.82 -13.68 -8.51
N PRO A 255 -0.20 -12.60 -8.04
CA PRO A 255 1.21 -12.61 -7.70
C PRO A 255 1.45 -13.48 -6.46
N GLN A 256 2.58 -14.17 -6.43
CA GLN A 256 3.02 -14.84 -5.21
C GLN A 256 3.50 -13.78 -4.21
N PHE A 257 3.33 -14.06 -2.94
CA PHE A 257 3.82 -13.21 -1.87
C PHE A 257 4.59 -14.03 -0.84
N GLU A 258 5.55 -13.39 -0.22
CA GLU A 258 6.38 -13.96 0.83
C GLU A 258 5.90 -13.43 2.17
N LYS A 259 5.75 -14.33 3.15
CA LYS A 259 5.38 -13.94 4.52
C LYS A 259 6.57 -13.26 5.19
N THR A 260 6.29 -12.16 5.88
CA THR A 260 7.23 -11.46 6.77
C THR A 260 6.82 -11.68 8.23
N GLU A 261 7.40 -10.96 9.17
CA GLU A 261 7.06 -11.11 10.59
C GLU A 261 5.60 -10.64 10.88
N PHE A 262 5.19 -9.52 10.27
CA PHE A 262 3.87 -8.92 10.51
C PHE A 262 3.03 -8.71 9.25
N GLY A 263 3.43 -9.26 8.13
CA GLY A 263 2.70 -9.07 6.87
C GLY A 263 3.21 -9.94 5.74
N TYR A 264 3.17 -9.38 4.56
CA TYR A 264 3.54 -10.03 3.31
C TYR A 264 4.27 -9.05 2.39
N GLN A 265 5.18 -9.56 1.58
CA GLN A 265 5.84 -8.79 0.54
C GLN A 265 5.72 -9.47 -0.83
N ILE A 266 5.58 -8.66 -1.86
CA ILE A 266 5.63 -9.06 -3.26
C ILE A 266 6.84 -8.37 -3.86
N LEU A 267 7.82 -9.15 -4.32
CA LEU A 267 9.09 -8.62 -4.82
C LEU A 267 9.23 -8.90 -6.33
N PRO A 268 9.70 -7.93 -7.12
CA PRO A 268 9.67 -8.00 -8.57
C PRO A 268 10.65 -9.01 -9.18
N ASP A 269 11.65 -9.49 -8.44
CA ASP A 269 12.62 -10.47 -8.91
C ASP A 269 12.02 -11.87 -9.14
N VAL A 270 10.89 -12.19 -8.49
CA VAL A 270 10.16 -13.46 -8.64
C VAL A 270 8.82 -13.31 -9.33
N GLN A 271 8.36 -12.09 -9.64
CA GLN A 271 6.99 -11.81 -10.10
C GLN A 271 6.91 -11.08 -11.45
N ASN A 272 7.84 -11.31 -12.35
CA ASN A 272 7.87 -10.65 -13.67
C ASN A 272 7.75 -9.11 -13.58
N GLY A 273 8.35 -8.53 -12.55
CA GLY A 273 8.38 -7.08 -12.32
C GLY A 273 7.22 -6.51 -11.51
N ALA A 274 6.26 -7.30 -11.04
CA ALA A 274 5.20 -6.85 -10.14
C ALA A 274 5.75 -6.37 -8.80
N GLY A 275 5.23 -5.28 -8.26
CA GLY A 275 5.69 -4.67 -7.02
C GLY A 275 6.95 -3.78 -7.20
N PRO A 276 7.68 -3.50 -6.11
CA PRO A 276 7.51 -4.09 -4.78
C PRO A 276 6.27 -3.58 -4.06
N ILE A 277 5.65 -4.43 -3.27
CA ILE A 277 4.59 -4.07 -2.32
C ILE A 277 4.80 -4.86 -1.03
N TYR A 278 4.70 -4.19 0.10
CA TYR A 278 4.48 -4.77 1.41
C TYR A 278 3.04 -4.51 1.83
N PHE A 279 2.38 -5.46 2.50
CA PHE A 279 1.10 -5.23 3.15
C PHE A 279 0.93 -6.05 4.42
N SER A 280 0.18 -5.49 5.37
CA SER A 280 -0.20 -6.14 6.63
C SER A 280 -1.68 -5.91 6.90
N ILE A 281 -2.39 -6.96 7.30
CA ILE A 281 -3.82 -6.91 7.62
C ILE A 281 -3.95 -6.90 9.14
N ILE A 282 -4.60 -5.88 9.67
CA ILE A 282 -4.69 -5.59 11.09
C ILE A 282 -6.16 -5.57 11.49
N LYS A 283 -6.49 -6.29 12.56
CA LYS A 283 -7.83 -6.30 13.16
C LYS A 283 -7.79 -5.59 14.49
N LYS A 284 -8.80 -4.76 14.75
CA LYS A 284 -9.10 -4.21 16.08
C LYS A 284 -10.06 -5.14 16.81
N ALA A 285 -9.82 -5.41 18.07
CA ALA A 285 -10.71 -6.25 18.88
C ALA A 285 -12.15 -5.69 18.93
N SER A 286 -13.12 -6.58 19.11
CA SER A 286 -14.54 -6.20 19.17
C SER A 286 -14.97 -5.70 20.55
N GLU A 287 -14.19 -5.99 21.59
CA GLU A 287 -14.45 -5.61 22.99
C GLU A 287 -13.24 -4.91 23.61
#